data_75598f5d4e72789ed3bcf14c23e1dd61
#
_entry.id   75598f5d4e72789ed3bcf14c23e1dd61
#
_cell.length_a   1.000
_cell.length_b   1.000
_cell.length_c   1.000
_cell.angle_alpha   90.00
_cell.angle_beta   90.00
_cell.angle_gamma   90.00
#
_symmetry.space_group_name_H-M   'P 1'
#
loop_
_entity.id
_entity.type
_entity.pdbx_description
1 polymer ?
#
loop_
_entity_poly.entity_id
_entity_poly.type
_entity_poly.pdbx_seq_one_letter_code
_entity_poly.pdbx_strand_id
1 'polypeptide(L)'
;MDEIYEWLNPRIPVEYVLISFLVLSVAIVIGMLVMKGGRAKSFVLGALLAEYYFLVLCSTVICRASHGERHIELIPFWNYLDIWNQVDYPADLIEVLLNVALFVPIGLLLGGLGFKTKKILLSGICLSGIIEVSQFAFCKGLCETDDVMHNSVGAFLGYLGFLGILKGKRRLFSCIIT
;
A
#
# COMPACT_ATOMS: atom_id res chain seq x y z
N MET A 1 23.23 10.70 -3.85
CA MET A 1 22.66 9.47 -4.43
C MET A 1 22.66 8.32 -3.43
N ASP A 2 23.65 8.21 -2.56
CA ASP A 2 23.74 7.13 -1.56
C ASP A 2 22.65 7.22 -0.49
N GLU A 3 22.25 8.43 -0.07
CA GLU A 3 21.16 8.65 0.88
C GLU A 3 19.79 8.22 0.31
N ILE A 4 19.51 8.51 -0.95
CA ILE A 4 18.25 8.06 -1.62
C ILE A 4 18.17 6.53 -1.67
N TYR A 5 19.31 5.85 -1.87
CA TYR A 5 19.37 4.39 -1.84
C TYR A 5 19.11 3.82 -0.45
N GLU A 6 19.52 4.47 0.61
CA GLU A 6 19.21 4.04 1.99
C GLU A 6 17.73 4.23 2.33
N TRP A 7 17.11 5.29 1.83
CA TRP A 7 15.68 5.55 1.98
C TRP A 7 14.80 4.56 1.19
N LEU A 8 15.22 4.20 -0.03
CA LEU A 8 14.50 3.31 -0.92
C LEU A 8 14.69 1.81 -0.61
N ASN A 9 15.62 1.46 0.26
CA ASN A 9 15.98 0.08 0.54
C ASN A 9 15.77 -0.29 2.02
N PRO A 10 14.51 -0.34 2.49
CA PRO A 10 14.25 -1.01 3.75
C PRO A 10 14.67 -2.47 3.56
N ARG A 11 15.77 -2.83 4.17
CA ARG A 11 16.30 -4.21 4.15
C ARG A 11 15.37 -5.10 4.95
N ILE A 12 14.20 -5.43 4.36
CA ILE A 12 13.36 -6.47 4.94
C ILE A 12 14.19 -7.75 4.88
N PRO A 13 14.51 -8.37 6.01
CA PRO A 13 15.24 -9.62 6.00
C PRO A 13 14.50 -10.65 5.13
N VAL A 14 15.20 -11.25 4.18
CA VAL A 14 14.60 -12.17 3.20
C VAL A 14 13.87 -13.31 3.91
N GLU A 15 14.35 -13.70 5.10
CA GLU A 15 13.74 -14.72 5.94
C GLU A 15 12.30 -14.36 6.35
N TYR A 16 12.02 -13.09 6.69
CA TYR A 16 10.66 -12.66 7.05
C TYR A 16 9.72 -12.73 5.87
N VAL A 17 10.20 -12.33 4.68
CA VAL A 17 9.42 -12.44 3.44
C VAL A 17 9.13 -13.89 3.10
N LEU A 18 10.13 -14.76 3.17
CA LEU A 18 9.96 -16.20 2.87
C LEU A 18 9.00 -16.88 3.85
N ILE A 19 9.14 -16.60 5.16
CA ILE A 19 8.28 -17.17 6.19
C ILE A 19 6.82 -16.68 6.00
N SER A 20 6.63 -15.39 5.76
CA SER A 20 5.29 -14.84 5.58
C SER A 20 4.59 -15.42 4.34
N PHE A 21 5.28 -15.53 3.21
CA PHE A 21 4.75 -16.20 2.02
C PHE A 21 4.47 -17.70 2.23
N LEU A 22 5.29 -18.39 3.00
CA LEU A 22 5.03 -19.79 3.34
C LEU A 22 3.74 -19.93 4.17
N VAL A 23 3.60 -19.12 5.22
CA VAL A 23 2.40 -19.08 6.07
C VAL A 23 1.16 -18.73 5.24
N LEU A 24 1.25 -17.72 4.38
CA LEU A 24 0.18 -17.32 3.46
C LEU A 24 -0.22 -18.48 2.53
N SER A 25 0.76 -19.14 1.92
CA SER A 25 0.51 -20.26 1.00
C SER A 25 -0.21 -21.41 1.69
N VAL A 26 0.22 -21.78 2.89
CA VAL A 26 -0.43 -22.81 3.70
C VAL A 26 -1.86 -22.39 4.08
N ALA A 27 -2.05 -21.15 4.51
CA ALA A 27 -3.37 -20.63 4.86
C ALA A 27 -4.33 -20.63 3.65
N ILE A 28 -3.86 -20.22 2.47
CA ILE A 28 -4.65 -20.25 1.23
C ILE A 28 -5.05 -21.67 0.87
N VAL A 29 -4.11 -22.63 0.91
CA VAL A 29 -4.40 -24.04 0.61
C VAL A 29 -5.47 -24.59 1.56
N ILE A 30 -5.30 -24.39 2.88
CA ILE A 30 -6.28 -24.83 3.88
C ILE A 30 -7.65 -24.15 3.61
N GLY A 31 -7.66 -22.85 3.39
CA GLY A 31 -8.88 -22.11 3.10
C GLY A 31 -9.61 -22.60 1.84
N MET A 32 -8.87 -22.95 0.78
CA MET A 32 -9.44 -23.52 -0.45
C MET A 32 -10.00 -24.93 -0.25
N LEU A 33 -9.40 -25.73 0.62
CA LEU A 33 -9.89 -27.07 0.94
C LEU A 33 -11.17 -27.03 1.80
N VAL A 34 -11.26 -26.09 2.73
CA VAL A 34 -12.37 -25.97 3.69
C VAL A 34 -13.53 -25.14 3.16
N MET A 35 -13.25 -24.09 2.40
CA MET A 35 -14.24 -23.12 1.91
C MET A 35 -14.58 -23.35 0.44
N LYS A 36 -15.83 -23.08 0.06
CA LYS A 36 -16.31 -23.26 -1.32
C LYS A 36 -16.89 -21.95 -1.87
N GLY A 37 -16.80 -21.79 -3.20
CA GLY A 37 -17.45 -20.68 -3.94
C GLY A 37 -16.96 -19.30 -3.52
N GLY A 38 -17.87 -18.35 -3.31
CA GLY A 38 -17.54 -16.97 -2.98
C GLY A 38 -16.78 -16.78 -1.67
N ARG A 39 -16.98 -17.68 -0.69
CA ARG A 39 -16.26 -17.64 0.59
C ARG A 39 -14.77 -17.90 0.42
N ALA A 40 -14.39 -18.88 -0.41
CA ALA A 40 -13.01 -19.19 -0.71
C ALA A 40 -12.32 -17.99 -1.39
N LYS A 41 -12.99 -17.36 -2.36
CA LYS A 41 -12.48 -16.14 -3.01
C LYS A 41 -12.24 -15.01 -2.01
N SER A 42 -13.21 -14.72 -1.14
CA SER A 42 -13.09 -13.66 -0.14
C SER A 42 -11.98 -13.95 0.87
N PHE A 43 -11.82 -15.23 1.26
CA PHE A 43 -10.74 -15.66 2.13
C PHE A 43 -9.37 -15.43 1.48
N VAL A 44 -9.18 -15.86 0.23
CA VAL A 44 -7.91 -15.66 -0.50
C VAL A 44 -7.58 -14.17 -0.65
N LEU A 45 -8.55 -13.34 -1.05
CA LEU A 45 -8.33 -11.89 -1.17
C LEU A 45 -8.02 -11.25 0.18
N GLY A 46 -8.67 -11.69 1.27
CA GLY A 46 -8.38 -11.22 2.62
C GLY A 46 -6.99 -11.63 3.10
N ALA A 47 -6.58 -12.86 2.82
CA ALA A 47 -5.24 -13.36 3.14
C ALA A 47 -4.15 -12.58 2.38
N LEU A 48 -4.35 -12.35 1.07
CA LEU A 48 -3.45 -11.51 0.27
C LEU A 48 -3.37 -10.07 0.78
N LEU A 49 -4.50 -9.51 1.22
CA LEU A 49 -4.53 -8.15 1.78
C LEU A 49 -3.78 -8.08 3.11
N ALA A 50 -3.95 -9.08 3.98
CA ALA A 50 -3.25 -9.14 5.27
C ALA A 50 -1.73 -9.26 5.06
N GLU A 51 -1.29 -10.12 4.13
CA GLU A 51 0.11 -10.25 3.73
C GLU A 51 0.66 -8.92 3.20
N TYR A 52 -0.11 -8.27 2.33
CA TYR A 52 0.33 -7.01 1.77
C TYR A 52 0.44 -5.91 2.84
N TYR A 53 -0.48 -5.84 3.79
CA TYR A 53 -0.36 -4.94 4.94
C TYR A 53 0.88 -5.23 5.78
N PHE A 54 1.19 -6.51 6.01
CA PHE A 54 2.41 -6.90 6.71
C PHE A 54 3.66 -6.40 5.95
N LEU A 55 3.74 -6.61 4.64
CA LEU A 55 4.87 -6.14 3.82
C LEU A 55 4.98 -4.61 3.82
N VAL A 56 3.86 -3.89 3.72
CA VAL A 56 3.85 -2.43 3.82
C VAL A 56 4.39 -1.96 5.16
N LEU A 57 3.90 -2.54 6.27
CA LEU A 57 4.39 -2.19 7.61
C LEU A 57 5.86 -2.57 7.82
N CYS A 58 6.30 -3.70 7.27
CA CYS A 58 7.72 -4.06 7.29
C CYS A 58 8.58 -3.02 6.56
N SER A 59 8.17 -2.61 5.36
CA SER A 59 8.94 -1.66 4.55
C SER A 59 8.95 -0.24 5.11
N THR A 60 7.84 0.19 5.71
CA THR A 60 7.69 1.59 6.15
C THR A 60 8.04 1.82 7.62
N VAL A 61 7.88 0.81 8.48
CA VAL A 61 8.02 0.96 9.93
C VAL A 61 8.95 -0.06 10.55
N ILE A 62 8.69 -1.37 10.38
CA ILE A 62 9.33 -2.40 11.19
C ILE A 62 10.83 -2.48 10.86
N CYS A 63 11.17 -2.62 9.57
CA CYS A 63 12.53 -2.84 9.10
C CYS A 63 13.29 -1.54 8.79
N ARG A 64 12.64 -0.37 8.91
CA ARG A 64 13.26 0.92 8.70
C ARG A 64 14.19 1.28 9.87
N ALA A 65 15.38 1.81 9.57
CA ALA A 65 16.32 2.26 10.60
C ALA A 65 15.77 3.47 11.36
N SER A 66 16.16 3.62 12.64
CA SER A 66 15.82 4.82 13.39
C SER A 66 16.89 5.88 13.16
N HIS A 67 16.48 7.11 12.90
CA HIS A 67 17.38 8.26 12.69
C HIS A 67 17.66 9.05 13.99
N GLY A 68 17.07 8.63 15.11
CA GLY A 68 17.33 9.23 16.44
C GLY A 68 16.57 10.54 16.69
N GLU A 69 16.08 11.22 15.67
CA GLU A 69 15.34 12.48 15.76
C GLU A 69 13.90 12.32 15.26
N ARG A 70 13.02 13.15 15.79
CA ARG A 70 11.62 13.22 15.37
C ARG A 70 11.43 14.42 14.46
N HIS A 71 11.00 14.15 13.24
CA HIS A 71 10.64 15.18 12.30
C HIS A 71 9.16 15.09 11.96
N ILE A 72 8.51 16.23 11.80
CA ILE A 72 7.10 16.32 11.46
C ILE A 72 6.89 17.47 10.50
N GLU A 73 6.22 17.20 9.37
CA GLU A 73 5.83 18.19 8.39
C GLU A 73 4.32 18.12 8.16
N LEU A 74 3.60 19.12 8.66
CA LEU A 74 2.14 19.17 8.59
C LEU A 74 1.61 20.14 7.54
N ILE A 75 2.51 20.81 6.79
CA ILE A 75 2.08 21.73 5.74
C ILE A 75 1.64 20.90 4.53
N PRO A 76 0.34 20.90 4.17
CA PRO A 76 -0.12 20.16 3.00
C PRO A 76 0.54 20.69 1.72
N PHE A 77 0.85 19.81 0.80
CA PHE A 77 1.49 20.10 -0.48
C PHE A 77 2.94 20.59 -0.37
N TRP A 78 3.62 20.29 0.74
CA TRP A 78 5.02 20.66 0.94
C TRP A 78 5.92 20.05 -0.15
N ASN A 79 5.78 18.75 -0.41
CA ASN A 79 6.54 18.05 -1.45
C ASN A 79 6.37 18.69 -2.84
N TYR A 80 5.19 19.23 -3.15
CA TYR A 80 4.96 19.91 -4.43
C TYR A 80 5.63 21.29 -4.49
N LEU A 81 5.76 21.97 -3.35
CA LEU A 81 6.51 23.24 -3.26
C LEU A 81 8.00 22.99 -3.46
N ASP A 82 8.55 21.92 -2.88
CA ASP A 82 9.95 21.55 -3.04
C ASP A 82 10.24 21.09 -4.47
N ILE A 83 9.36 20.28 -5.08
CA ILE A 83 9.43 19.93 -6.49
C ILE A 83 9.40 21.19 -7.37
N TRP A 84 8.51 22.14 -7.09
CA TRP A 84 8.39 23.38 -7.86
C TRP A 84 9.63 24.25 -7.73
N ASN A 85 10.21 24.37 -6.54
CA ASN A 85 11.41 25.13 -6.26
C ASN A 85 12.69 24.38 -6.65
N GLN A 86 12.59 23.14 -7.11
CA GLN A 86 13.70 22.26 -7.49
C GLN A 86 14.72 22.05 -6.35
N VAL A 87 14.26 22.03 -5.11
CA VAL A 87 15.12 21.84 -3.93
C VAL A 87 15.70 20.43 -3.94
N ASP A 88 14.87 19.39 -4.04
CA ASP A 88 15.29 17.99 -4.20
C ASP A 88 14.40 17.23 -5.21
N TYR A 89 14.18 17.88 -6.37
CA TYR A 89 13.21 17.48 -7.38
C TYR A 89 13.16 15.99 -7.72
N PRO A 90 14.29 15.26 -7.94
CA PRO A 90 14.18 13.85 -8.30
C PRO A 90 13.75 12.98 -7.13
N ALA A 91 14.18 13.26 -5.91
CA ALA A 91 13.86 12.47 -4.72
C ALA A 91 12.40 12.64 -4.33
N ASP A 92 11.91 13.86 -4.21
CA ASP A 92 10.53 14.17 -3.85
C ASP A 92 9.54 13.57 -4.84
N LEU A 93 9.83 13.68 -6.15
CA LEU A 93 8.97 13.08 -7.17
C LEU A 93 8.91 11.55 -7.06
N ILE A 94 10.04 10.91 -6.82
CA ILE A 94 10.12 9.45 -6.64
C ILE A 94 9.34 9.06 -5.39
N GLU A 95 9.47 9.79 -4.30
CA GLU A 95 8.76 9.53 -3.05
C GLU A 95 7.25 9.61 -3.23
N VAL A 96 6.73 10.67 -3.86
CA VAL A 96 5.31 10.80 -4.22
C VAL A 96 4.82 9.60 -5.04
N LEU A 97 5.57 9.21 -6.08
CA LEU A 97 5.20 8.09 -6.95
C LEU A 97 5.21 6.75 -6.21
N LEU A 98 6.19 6.53 -5.34
CA LEU A 98 6.30 5.30 -4.56
C LEU A 98 5.18 5.19 -3.52
N ASN A 99 4.83 6.27 -2.82
CA ASN A 99 3.74 6.31 -1.87
C ASN A 99 2.39 6.00 -2.56
N VAL A 100 2.13 6.63 -3.71
CA VAL A 100 0.95 6.28 -4.51
C VAL A 100 0.98 4.80 -4.93
N ALA A 101 2.09 4.33 -5.50
CA ALA A 101 2.21 2.96 -5.99
C ALA A 101 2.03 1.91 -4.89
N LEU A 102 2.56 2.19 -3.70
CA LEU A 102 2.48 1.30 -2.53
C LEU A 102 1.03 1.02 -2.10
N PHE A 103 0.10 1.95 -2.31
CA PHE A 103 -1.29 1.78 -1.89
C PHE A 103 -2.23 1.30 -3.01
N VAL A 104 -1.78 1.25 -4.27
CA VAL A 104 -2.59 0.73 -5.39
C VAL A 104 -3.06 -0.71 -5.15
N PRO A 105 -2.21 -1.68 -4.72
CA PRO A 105 -2.67 -3.05 -4.48
C PRO A 105 -3.73 -3.14 -3.37
N ILE A 106 -3.67 -2.28 -2.35
CA ILE A 106 -4.66 -2.22 -1.26
C ILE A 106 -6.04 -1.89 -1.82
N GLY A 107 -6.13 -0.84 -2.63
CA GLY A 107 -7.39 -0.44 -3.25
C GLY A 107 -7.98 -1.50 -4.18
N LEU A 108 -7.12 -2.18 -4.94
CA LEU A 108 -7.50 -3.26 -5.84
C LEU A 108 -8.05 -4.48 -5.06
N LEU A 109 -7.38 -4.91 -4.00
CA LEU A 109 -7.79 -6.03 -3.15
C LEU A 109 -9.07 -5.73 -2.37
N LEU A 110 -9.18 -4.53 -1.78
CA LEU A 110 -10.40 -4.10 -1.10
C LEU A 110 -11.59 -4.02 -2.06
N GLY A 111 -11.39 -3.53 -3.29
CA GLY A 111 -12.39 -3.57 -4.34
C GLY A 111 -12.82 -5.00 -4.65
N GLY A 112 -11.88 -5.93 -4.77
CA GLY A 112 -12.13 -7.36 -4.95
C GLY A 112 -12.93 -8.01 -3.83
N LEU A 113 -12.76 -7.54 -2.59
CA LEU A 113 -13.53 -7.92 -1.42
C LEU A 113 -14.93 -7.28 -1.36
N GLY A 114 -15.27 -6.37 -2.29
CA GLY A 114 -16.57 -5.73 -2.38
C GLY A 114 -16.72 -4.43 -1.57
N PHE A 115 -15.60 -3.88 -1.04
CA PHE A 115 -15.65 -2.58 -0.38
C PHE A 115 -15.93 -1.46 -1.39
N LYS A 116 -16.65 -0.44 -0.94
CA LYS A 116 -16.98 0.75 -1.74
C LYS A 116 -16.00 1.89 -1.47
N THR A 117 -15.97 2.88 -2.37
CA THR A 117 -15.06 4.02 -2.36
C THR A 117 -14.80 4.63 -0.97
N LYS A 118 -15.87 4.94 -0.23
CA LYS A 118 -15.72 5.56 1.11
C LYS A 118 -14.90 4.71 2.09
N LYS A 119 -15.15 3.40 2.12
CA LYS A 119 -14.42 2.47 3.00
C LYS A 119 -12.98 2.27 2.54
N ILE A 120 -12.74 2.29 1.23
CA ILE A 120 -11.40 2.16 0.66
C ILE A 120 -10.55 3.38 0.99
N LEU A 121 -11.10 4.59 0.77
CA LEU A 121 -10.42 5.83 1.15
C LEU A 121 -10.16 5.89 2.66
N LEU A 122 -11.16 5.56 3.47
CA LEU A 122 -10.98 5.52 4.92
C LEU A 122 -9.89 4.51 5.34
N SER A 123 -9.86 3.33 4.73
CA SER A 123 -8.81 2.34 4.97
C SER A 123 -7.42 2.87 4.60
N GLY A 124 -7.29 3.56 3.46
CA GLY A 124 -6.05 4.20 3.04
C GLY A 124 -5.59 5.26 4.04
N ILE A 125 -6.48 6.18 4.40
CA ILE A 125 -6.21 7.23 5.39
C ILE A 125 -5.81 6.64 6.75
N CYS A 126 -6.56 5.65 7.26
CA CYS A 126 -6.27 5.03 8.55
C CYS A 126 -4.92 4.30 8.56
N LEU A 127 -4.65 3.49 7.54
CA LEU A 127 -3.38 2.76 7.45
C LEU A 127 -2.21 3.73 7.32
N SER A 128 -2.32 4.73 6.44
CA SER A 128 -1.27 5.73 6.28
C SER A 128 -1.05 6.52 7.56
N GLY A 129 -2.12 6.98 8.21
CA GLY A 129 -2.01 7.68 9.50
C GLY A 129 -1.34 6.83 10.59
N ILE A 130 -1.60 5.50 10.62
CA ILE A 130 -0.91 4.58 11.53
C ILE A 130 0.58 4.51 11.19
N ILE A 131 0.95 4.47 9.91
CA ILE A 131 2.34 4.48 9.48
C ILE A 131 3.03 5.75 9.95
N GLU A 132 2.47 6.92 9.62
CA GLU A 132 3.03 8.23 9.97
C GLU A 132 3.23 8.41 11.47
N VAL A 133 2.20 8.08 12.27
CA VAL A 133 2.29 8.13 13.73
C VAL A 133 3.35 7.15 14.24
N SER A 134 3.47 5.97 13.64
CA SER A 134 4.49 4.99 14.04
C SER A 134 5.90 5.46 13.67
N GLN A 135 6.10 6.04 12.51
CA GLN A 135 7.39 6.60 12.09
C GLN A 135 7.83 7.72 13.03
N PHE A 136 6.91 8.63 13.38
CA PHE A 136 7.18 9.68 14.36
C PHE A 136 7.51 9.10 15.75
N ALA A 137 6.72 8.14 16.24
CA ALA A 137 6.90 7.57 17.58
C ALA A 137 8.23 6.83 17.72
N PHE A 138 8.66 6.11 16.69
CA PHE A 138 9.88 5.30 16.68
C PHE A 138 11.07 5.99 16.03
N CYS A 139 10.97 7.27 15.66
CA CYS A 139 12.04 8.05 14.98
C CYS A 139 12.51 7.34 13.68
N LYS A 140 11.57 6.82 12.88
CA LYS A 140 11.88 6.01 11.70
C LYS A 140 11.56 6.70 10.37
N GLY A 141 11.36 7.98 10.38
CA GLY A 141 11.06 8.79 9.20
C GLY A 141 10.46 10.13 9.59
N LEU A 142 10.15 10.89 8.56
CA LEU A 142 9.41 12.15 8.65
C LEU A 142 7.92 11.82 8.67
N CYS A 143 7.18 12.42 9.60
CA CYS A 143 5.72 12.29 9.66
C CYS A 143 5.10 13.37 8.79
N GLU A 144 4.52 12.99 7.66
CA GLU A 144 4.06 13.92 6.64
C GLU A 144 2.56 13.81 6.36
N THR A 145 1.93 14.98 6.24
CA THR A 145 0.52 15.04 5.79
C THR A 145 0.38 14.62 4.32
N ASP A 146 1.37 14.92 3.51
CA ASP A 146 1.38 14.62 2.08
C ASP A 146 1.40 13.11 1.81
N ASP A 147 2.09 12.34 2.63
CA ASP A 147 2.10 10.88 2.54
C ASP A 147 0.71 10.28 2.75
N VAL A 148 -0.07 10.82 3.70
CA VAL A 148 -1.45 10.38 3.88
C VAL A 148 -2.30 10.67 2.65
N MET A 149 -2.06 11.79 1.98
CA MET A 149 -2.77 12.15 0.75
C MET A 149 -2.36 11.23 -0.41
N HIS A 150 -1.05 11.04 -0.65
CA HIS A 150 -0.53 10.20 -1.73
C HIS A 150 -0.99 8.75 -1.59
N ASN A 151 -0.89 8.19 -0.40
CA ASN A 151 -1.32 6.84 -0.06
C ASN A 151 -2.83 6.65 -0.28
N SER A 152 -3.64 7.64 0.09
CA SER A 152 -5.10 7.61 -0.14
C SER A 152 -5.45 7.68 -1.63
N VAL A 153 -4.72 8.49 -2.40
CA VAL A 153 -4.85 8.54 -3.87
C VAL A 153 -4.47 7.20 -4.46
N GLY A 154 -3.39 6.57 -4.00
CA GLY A 154 -2.97 5.23 -4.44
C GLY A 154 -4.07 4.19 -4.24
N ALA A 155 -4.65 4.13 -3.03
CA ALA A 155 -5.77 3.24 -2.74
C ALA A 155 -6.99 3.51 -3.65
N PHE A 156 -7.30 4.77 -3.93
CA PHE A 156 -8.38 5.12 -4.86
C PHE A 156 -8.09 4.69 -6.29
N LEU A 157 -6.88 4.91 -6.80
CA LEU A 157 -6.45 4.47 -8.13
C LEU A 157 -6.51 2.94 -8.26
N GLY A 158 -6.10 2.21 -7.24
CA GLY A 158 -6.25 0.74 -7.18
C GLY A 158 -7.71 0.30 -7.31
N TYR A 159 -8.62 0.99 -6.62
CA TYR A 159 -10.05 0.72 -6.75
C TYR A 159 -10.58 1.01 -8.16
N LEU A 160 -10.16 2.11 -8.78
CA LEU A 160 -10.51 2.42 -10.17
C LEU A 160 -10.00 1.33 -11.12
N GLY A 161 -8.78 0.83 -10.91
CA GLY A 161 -8.22 -0.31 -11.64
C GLY A 161 -9.10 -1.56 -11.51
N PHE A 162 -9.56 -1.90 -10.30
CA PHE A 162 -10.50 -2.99 -10.07
C PHE A 162 -11.81 -2.80 -10.85
N LEU A 163 -12.40 -1.62 -10.83
CA LEU A 163 -13.62 -1.32 -11.60
C LEU A 163 -13.40 -1.47 -13.11
N GLY A 164 -12.22 -1.07 -13.61
CA GLY A 164 -11.82 -1.26 -15.00
C GLY A 164 -11.77 -2.74 -15.39
N ILE A 165 -11.19 -3.59 -14.54
CA ILE A 165 -11.14 -5.05 -14.75
C ILE A 165 -12.56 -5.64 -14.81
N LEU A 166 -13.46 -5.20 -13.93
CA LEU A 166 -14.85 -5.67 -13.93
C LEU A 166 -15.59 -5.29 -15.21
N LYS A 167 -15.40 -4.05 -15.69
CA LYS A 167 -16.01 -3.59 -16.95
C LYS A 167 -15.49 -4.39 -18.16
N GLY A 168 -14.18 -4.64 -18.19
CA GLY A 168 -13.54 -5.44 -19.24
C GLY A 168 -14.11 -6.86 -19.28
N LYS A 169 -14.23 -7.53 -18.15
CA LYS A 169 -14.84 -8.86 -18.07
C LYS A 169 -16.29 -8.88 -18.58
N ARG A 170 -17.12 -7.92 -18.20
CA ARG A 170 -18.52 -7.84 -18.66
C ARG A 170 -18.62 -7.68 -20.19
N ARG A 171 -17.75 -6.87 -20.80
CA ARG A 171 -17.70 -6.70 -22.26
C ARG A 171 -17.30 -7.98 -22.98
N LEU A 172 -16.28 -8.69 -22.48
CA LEU A 172 -15.84 -9.96 -23.05
C LEU A 172 -16.99 -11.01 -23.02
N PHE A 173 -17.70 -11.13 -21.91
CA PHE A 173 -18.81 -12.05 -21.79
C PHE A 173 -19.98 -11.69 -22.74
N SER A 174 -20.27 -10.40 -22.95
CA SER A 174 -21.32 -9.99 -23.90
C SER A 174 -20.94 -10.28 -25.36
N CYS A 175 -19.65 -10.20 -25.72
CA CYS A 175 -19.18 -10.53 -27.07
C CYS A 175 -19.14 -12.04 -27.39
N ILE A 176 -19.13 -12.90 -26.37
CA ILE A 176 -19.09 -14.37 -26.55
C ILE A 176 -20.50 -14.97 -26.70
N ILE A 177 -21.52 -14.24 -26.23
CA ILE A 177 -22.94 -14.71 -26.22
C ILE A 177 -23.70 -14.16 -27.43
N THR A 178 -23.16 -13.21 -28.16
CA THR A 178 -23.64 -12.72 -29.45
C THR A 178 -22.94 -13.41 -30.62
#